data_bae63578b0b2e03db2b682d0b9db3e07
#
_entry.id   bae63578b0b2e03db2b682d0b9db3e07
#
_cell.length_a   1.000
_cell.length_b   1.000
_cell.length_c   1.000
_cell.angle_alpha   90.00
_cell.angle_beta   90.00
_cell.angle_gamma   90.00
#
_symmetry.space_group_name_H-M   'P 1'
#
loop_
_entity.id
_entity.type
_entity.pdbx_description
1 polymer ?
#
loop_
_entity_poly.entity_id
_entity_poly.type
_entity_poly.pdbx_seq_one_letter_code
_entity_poly.pdbx_strand_id
1 'polypeptide(L)'
;IRDSSKTVSDSSFIRFAVFGDNMIKYTKDGASYIDASGKTIWTQSYEMKTPIININGDYAVIADQQGNEMYICNKEGCTGTAKTQLPITKAAVSARGVAAAVVEDSTASYIFYFKKDGESLGINIKMLLSGDGYPVDIALSPDGKQIVMSIMYMKNGALKNKVAFYDFSEIGKNVNCLLYTSPSPRDCS
;
A
#
# COMPACT_ATOMS: atom_id res chain seq x y z
N ILE A 1 -28.26 10.45 28.59
CA ILE A 1 -27.14 9.75 27.90
C ILE A 1 -27.63 8.33 27.70
N ARG A 2 -28.04 7.99 26.49
CA ARG A 2 -28.46 6.64 26.13
C ARG A 2 -27.21 5.91 25.57
N ASP A 3 -26.71 5.04 26.41
CA ASP A 3 -25.66 4.11 26.01
C ASP A 3 -26.29 2.99 25.15
N SER A 4 -26.11 3.04 23.85
CA SER A 4 -26.50 1.97 22.95
C SER A 4 -25.24 1.22 22.50
N SER A 5 -24.64 0.47 23.41
CA SER A 5 -23.61 -0.51 23.07
C SER A 5 -24.29 -1.69 22.35
N LYS A 6 -24.26 -1.68 21.02
CA LYS A 6 -24.50 -2.90 20.24
C LYS A 6 -23.29 -3.83 20.40
N THR A 7 -23.48 -4.91 21.13
CA THR A 7 -22.55 -6.03 21.13
C THR A 7 -22.46 -6.60 19.72
N VAL A 8 -21.31 -6.42 19.09
CA VAL A 8 -20.99 -7.06 17.81
C VAL A 8 -20.56 -8.48 18.10
N SER A 9 -21.18 -9.46 17.45
CA SER A 9 -20.81 -10.87 17.57
C SER A 9 -19.34 -11.08 17.15
N ASP A 10 -18.64 -11.90 17.88
CA ASP A 10 -17.18 -12.11 17.98
C ASP A 10 -16.49 -12.69 16.73
N SER A 11 -17.08 -12.65 15.54
CA SER A 11 -16.54 -13.25 14.31
C SER A 11 -16.30 -12.30 13.14
N SER A 12 -16.61 -11.00 13.29
CA SER A 12 -16.49 -10.06 12.18
C SER A 12 -15.19 -9.25 12.27
N PHE A 13 -14.36 -9.34 11.22
CA PHE A 13 -13.22 -8.45 11.03
C PHE A 13 -13.75 -7.03 10.81
N ILE A 14 -13.56 -6.14 11.78
CA ILE A 14 -13.90 -4.71 11.68
C ILE A 14 -12.71 -3.91 12.14
N ARG A 15 -12.25 -2.96 11.32
CA ARG A 15 -11.14 -2.05 11.62
C ARG A 15 -11.52 -0.62 11.29
N PHE A 16 -10.85 0.31 11.96
CA PHE A 16 -11.02 1.74 11.75
C PHE A 16 -9.66 2.38 11.51
N ALA A 17 -9.62 3.36 10.60
CA ALA A 17 -8.46 4.18 10.33
C ALA A 17 -8.85 5.65 10.24
N VAL A 18 -8.07 6.53 10.84
CA VAL A 18 -8.27 7.98 10.75
C VAL A 18 -7.92 8.45 9.35
N PHE A 19 -8.83 9.18 8.72
CA PHE A 19 -8.66 9.74 7.38
C PHE A 19 -9.15 11.20 7.35
N GLY A 20 -8.22 12.15 7.40
CA GLY A 20 -8.54 13.53 7.63
C GLY A 20 -9.19 13.73 9.01
N ASP A 21 -10.30 14.43 9.05
CA ASP A 21 -11.08 14.68 10.27
C ASP A 21 -12.08 13.56 10.60
N ASN A 22 -12.14 12.53 9.77
CA ASN A 22 -13.13 11.46 9.82
C ASN A 22 -12.46 10.08 9.86
N MET A 23 -13.23 9.00 9.74
CA MET A 23 -12.73 7.63 9.85
C MET A 23 -13.18 6.77 8.69
N ILE A 24 -12.29 5.89 8.22
CA ILE A 24 -12.66 4.78 7.36
C ILE A 24 -12.87 3.55 8.25
N LYS A 25 -14.09 3.01 8.22
CA LYS A 25 -14.41 1.68 8.72
C LYS A 25 -14.23 0.71 7.57
N TYR A 26 -13.43 -0.34 7.74
CA TYR A 26 -13.24 -1.35 6.72
C TYR A 26 -13.40 -2.76 7.28
N THR A 27 -14.01 -3.62 6.49
CA THR A 27 -14.33 -5.00 6.80
C THR A 27 -13.93 -5.89 5.62
N LYS A 28 -14.23 -7.19 5.69
CA LYS A 28 -14.03 -8.10 4.55
C LYS A 28 -14.99 -7.84 3.39
N ASP A 29 -16.13 -7.20 3.66
CA ASP A 29 -17.22 -6.99 2.69
C ASP A 29 -17.25 -5.58 2.11
N GLY A 30 -16.46 -4.66 2.65
CA GLY A 30 -16.42 -3.28 2.16
C GLY A 30 -15.83 -2.29 3.14
N ALA A 31 -15.77 -1.04 2.68
CA ALA A 31 -15.32 0.10 3.46
C ALA A 31 -16.36 1.22 3.43
N SER A 32 -16.41 1.99 4.52
CA SER A 32 -17.27 3.17 4.64
C SER A 32 -16.49 4.33 5.24
N TYR A 33 -16.62 5.50 4.65
CA TYR A 33 -16.09 6.74 5.21
C TYR A 33 -17.17 7.41 6.05
N ILE A 34 -16.89 7.66 7.32
CA ILE A 34 -17.86 8.03 8.34
C ILE A 34 -17.38 9.31 9.02
N ASP A 35 -18.27 10.30 9.11
CA ASP A 35 -17.99 11.56 9.80
C ASP A 35 -18.07 11.42 11.34
N ALA A 36 -17.71 12.50 12.05
CA ALA A 36 -17.73 12.54 13.51
C ALA A 36 -19.12 12.39 14.12
N SER A 37 -20.19 12.59 13.34
CA SER A 37 -21.58 12.38 13.78
C SER A 37 -22.05 10.92 13.59
N GLY A 38 -21.22 10.09 12.96
CA GLY A 38 -21.56 8.70 12.60
C GLY A 38 -22.30 8.57 11.26
N LYS A 39 -22.42 9.66 10.50
CA LYS A 39 -23.03 9.64 9.17
C LYS A 39 -22.04 9.10 8.13
N THR A 40 -22.50 8.17 7.32
CA THR A 40 -21.72 7.64 6.19
C THR A 40 -21.68 8.65 5.05
N ILE A 41 -20.47 9.00 4.62
CA ILE A 41 -20.21 9.89 3.48
C ILE A 41 -20.21 9.08 2.19
N TRP A 42 -19.45 7.96 2.17
CA TRP A 42 -19.48 7.02 1.07
C TRP A 42 -19.28 5.58 1.56
N THR A 43 -19.66 4.63 0.73
CA THR A 43 -19.46 3.20 0.95
C THR A 43 -18.92 2.57 -0.34
N GLN A 44 -17.94 1.68 -0.20
CA GLN A 44 -17.40 0.85 -1.27
C GLN A 44 -17.54 -0.62 -0.88
N SER A 45 -18.28 -1.38 -1.66
CA SER A 45 -18.39 -2.83 -1.49
C SER A 45 -17.24 -3.53 -2.20
N TYR A 46 -16.71 -4.57 -1.57
CA TYR A 46 -15.71 -5.49 -2.13
C TYR A 46 -15.81 -6.82 -1.37
N GLU A 47 -15.05 -7.80 -1.80
CA GLU A 47 -14.87 -9.07 -1.09
C GLU A 47 -13.38 -9.31 -0.89
N MET A 48 -12.91 -9.20 0.35
CA MET A 48 -11.52 -9.38 0.73
C MET A 48 -11.39 -10.36 1.90
N LYS A 49 -10.34 -11.16 1.89
CA LYS A 49 -10.03 -12.10 2.98
C LYS A 49 -9.28 -11.42 4.12
N THR A 50 -8.33 -10.58 3.78
CA THR A 50 -7.44 -9.89 4.74
C THR A 50 -7.22 -8.46 4.29
N PRO A 51 -8.20 -7.56 4.49
CA PRO A 51 -8.06 -6.17 4.07
C PRO A 51 -7.01 -5.45 4.90
N ILE A 52 -6.13 -4.73 4.22
CA ILE A 52 -5.12 -3.82 4.78
C ILE A 52 -5.35 -2.43 4.22
N ILE A 53 -4.98 -1.41 4.98
CA ILE A 53 -5.16 -0.01 4.59
C ILE A 53 -3.84 0.76 4.74
N ASN A 54 -3.61 1.70 3.83
CA ASN A 54 -2.58 2.73 3.95
C ASN A 54 -3.18 4.08 3.58
N ILE A 55 -2.87 5.11 4.33
CA ILE A 55 -3.40 6.46 4.17
C ILE A 55 -2.25 7.45 4.05
N ASN A 56 -2.36 8.37 3.10
CA ASN A 56 -1.41 9.47 2.93
C ASN A 56 -2.15 10.69 2.39
N GLY A 57 -2.19 11.78 3.19
CA GLY A 57 -2.90 13.00 2.83
C GLY A 57 -4.38 12.76 2.52
N ASP A 58 -4.78 13.07 1.29
CA ASP A 58 -6.18 13.00 0.84
C ASP A 58 -6.56 11.66 0.17
N TYR A 59 -5.67 10.67 0.21
CA TYR A 59 -5.89 9.35 -0.38
C TYR A 59 -5.68 8.20 0.59
N ALA A 60 -6.44 7.15 0.36
CA ALA A 60 -6.33 5.87 1.05
C ALA A 60 -6.28 4.75 0.01
N VAL A 61 -5.51 3.70 0.27
CA VAL A 61 -5.55 2.45 -0.46
C VAL A 61 -5.99 1.33 0.46
N ILE A 62 -6.94 0.51 0.01
CA ILE A 62 -7.41 -0.69 0.70
C ILE A 62 -7.10 -1.86 -0.20
N ALA A 63 -6.33 -2.81 0.28
CA ALA A 63 -5.88 -3.96 -0.50
C ALA A 63 -6.16 -5.27 0.24
N ASP A 64 -6.40 -6.33 -0.52
CA ASP A 64 -6.50 -7.67 0.04
C ASP A 64 -5.10 -8.28 0.17
N GLN A 65 -4.60 -8.41 1.40
CA GLN A 65 -3.32 -9.05 1.67
C GLN A 65 -3.41 -10.54 1.32
N GLN A 66 -2.47 -11.03 0.50
CA GLN A 66 -2.48 -12.34 -0.14
C GLN A 66 -3.60 -12.53 -1.19
N GLY A 67 -4.32 -11.46 -1.53
CA GLY A 67 -5.25 -11.38 -2.64
C GLY A 67 -4.67 -10.58 -3.82
N ASN A 68 -5.55 -10.16 -4.73
CA ASN A 68 -5.17 -9.58 -6.02
C ASN A 68 -5.85 -8.24 -6.32
N GLU A 69 -6.61 -7.69 -5.40
CA GLU A 69 -7.36 -6.45 -5.60
C GLU A 69 -6.97 -5.37 -4.59
N MET A 70 -6.99 -4.14 -5.07
CA MET A 70 -6.91 -2.97 -4.22
C MET A 70 -7.78 -1.83 -4.76
N TYR A 71 -8.28 -1.02 -3.83
CA TYR A 71 -9.13 0.15 -4.09
C TYR A 71 -8.37 1.40 -3.67
N ILE A 72 -8.35 2.40 -4.55
CA ILE A 72 -7.77 3.71 -4.30
C ILE A 72 -8.93 4.67 -4.06
N CYS A 73 -8.96 5.32 -2.91
CA CYS A 73 -10.08 6.13 -2.47
C CYS A 73 -9.60 7.50 -1.97
N ASN A 74 -10.46 8.49 -2.09
CA ASN A 74 -10.29 9.81 -1.50
C ASN A 74 -11.46 10.11 -0.55
N LYS A 75 -11.61 11.36 -0.12
CA LYS A 75 -12.71 11.76 0.80
C LYS A 75 -14.09 11.74 0.15
N GLU A 76 -14.18 11.68 -1.18
CA GLU A 76 -15.42 11.69 -1.95
C GLU A 76 -15.88 10.29 -2.38
N GLY A 77 -14.96 9.32 -2.42
CA GLY A 77 -15.22 7.94 -2.82
C GLY A 77 -13.98 7.22 -3.33
N CYS A 78 -14.15 6.00 -3.80
CA CYS A 78 -13.08 5.26 -4.44
C CYS A 78 -12.96 5.66 -5.91
N THR A 79 -11.77 6.11 -6.31
CA THR A 79 -11.48 6.66 -7.64
C THR A 79 -11.02 5.60 -8.62
N GLY A 80 -10.52 4.46 -8.11
CA GLY A 80 -10.02 3.40 -8.95
C GLY A 80 -9.88 2.07 -8.24
N THR A 81 -9.85 1.01 -9.04
CA THR A 81 -9.57 -0.36 -8.61
C THR A 81 -8.42 -0.89 -9.44
N ALA A 82 -7.41 -1.43 -8.77
CA ALA A 82 -6.29 -2.09 -9.43
C ALA A 82 -6.29 -3.58 -9.12
N LYS A 83 -5.91 -4.38 -10.12
CA LYS A 83 -5.78 -5.82 -10.01
C LYS A 83 -4.36 -6.24 -10.33
N THR A 84 -3.86 -7.19 -9.56
CA THR A 84 -2.53 -7.78 -9.75
C THR A 84 -2.65 -9.25 -10.13
N GLN A 85 -1.65 -9.77 -10.83
CA GLN A 85 -1.60 -11.20 -11.19
C GLN A 85 -1.01 -12.04 -10.05
N LEU A 86 -0.13 -11.45 -9.25
CA LEU A 86 0.49 -12.09 -8.10
C LEU A 86 -0.12 -11.58 -6.80
N PRO A 87 -0.07 -12.35 -5.71
CA PRO A 87 -0.60 -11.94 -4.42
C PRO A 87 0.04 -10.66 -3.88
N ILE A 88 -0.78 -9.77 -3.37
CA ILE A 88 -0.36 -8.51 -2.74
C ILE A 88 0.11 -8.81 -1.31
N THR A 89 1.27 -8.30 -0.94
CA THR A 89 1.79 -8.39 0.44
C THR A 89 1.70 -7.07 1.19
N LYS A 90 1.93 -5.96 0.49
CA LYS A 90 1.85 -4.59 1.01
C LYS A 90 1.28 -3.65 -0.04
N ALA A 91 0.67 -2.56 0.42
CA ALA A 91 0.22 -1.48 -0.44
C ALA A 91 0.48 -0.13 0.23
N ALA A 92 0.78 0.87 -0.56
CA ALA A 92 0.94 2.25 -0.12
C ALA A 92 0.33 3.22 -1.12
N VAL A 93 0.00 4.42 -0.67
CA VAL A 93 -0.55 5.48 -1.51
C VAL A 93 0.18 6.79 -1.25
N SER A 94 0.30 7.64 -2.27
CA SER A 94 0.78 9.01 -2.14
C SER A 94 -0.36 9.97 -1.81
N ALA A 95 -0.03 11.17 -1.36
CA ALA A 95 -1.02 12.22 -1.12
C ALA A 95 -1.75 12.69 -2.39
N ARG A 96 -1.26 12.34 -3.56
CA ARG A 96 -1.88 12.63 -4.88
C ARG A 96 -2.57 11.45 -5.53
N GLY A 97 -2.66 10.31 -4.83
CA GLY A 97 -3.40 9.15 -5.28
C GLY A 97 -2.60 8.15 -6.11
N VAL A 98 -1.29 8.32 -6.28
CA VAL A 98 -0.44 7.26 -6.83
C VAL A 98 -0.36 6.12 -5.82
N ALA A 99 -0.67 4.91 -6.24
CA ALA A 99 -0.60 3.73 -5.40
C ALA A 99 0.54 2.81 -5.81
N ALA A 100 1.11 2.11 -4.85
CA ALA A 100 2.09 1.07 -5.07
C ALA A 100 1.67 -0.21 -4.35
N ALA A 101 1.86 -1.35 -5.00
CA ALA A 101 1.63 -2.66 -4.41
C ALA A 101 2.90 -3.50 -4.50
N VAL A 102 3.26 -4.14 -3.41
CA VAL A 102 4.25 -5.22 -3.39
C VAL A 102 3.52 -6.51 -3.62
N VAL A 103 3.91 -7.22 -4.66
CA VAL A 103 3.42 -8.56 -4.98
C VAL A 103 4.59 -9.53 -5.03
N GLU A 104 4.34 -10.82 -4.82
CA GLU A 104 5.41 -11.80 -4.76
C GLU A 104 5.06 -13.13 -5.44
N ASP A 105 6.10 -13.78 -5.95
CA ASP A 105 6.12 -15.19 -6.27
C ASP A 105 7.13 -15.94 -5.39
N SER A 106 7.43 -17.20 -5.69
CA SER A 106 8.36 -18.02 -4.89
C SER A 106 9.81 -17.54 -4.94
N THR A 107 10.20 -16.67 -5.88
CA THR A 107 11.61 -16.29 -6.14
C THR A 107 11.88 -14.80 -6.04
N ALA A 108 10.86 -13.97 -6.23
CA ALA A 108 11.00 -12.52 -6.32
C ALA A 108 9.79 -11.78 -5.76
N SER A 109 10.04 -10.54 -5.34
CA SER A 109 9.02 -9.54 -5.08
C SER A 109 9.05 -8.48 -6.17
N TYR A 110 7.88 -7.95 -6.50
CA TYR A 110 7.71 -6.90 -7.50
C TYR A 110 6.93 -5.76 -6.87
N ILE A 111 7.31 -4.53 -7.17
CA ILE A 111 6.57 -3.34 -6.77
C ILE A 111 5.99 -2.72 -8.04
N PHE A 112 4.66 -2.67 -8.12
CA PHE A 112 3.91 -2.07 -9.21
C PHE A 112 3.29 -0.76 -8.80
N TYR A 113 3.25 0.19 -9.73
CA TYR A 113 2.66 1.51 -9.56
C TYR A 113 1.38 1.66 -10.36
N PHE A 114 0.42 2.36 -9.76
CA PHE A 114 -0.90 2.61 -10.33
C PHE A 114 -1.29 4.08 -10.15
N LYS A 115 -1.99 4.60 -11.15
CA LYS A 115 -2.65 5.90 -11.05
C LYS A 115 -3.85 5.82 -10.10
N LYS A 116 -4.37 6.97 -9.69
CA LYS A 116 -5.56 7.07 -8.82
C LYS A 116 -6.83 6.43 -9.39
N ASP A 117 -6.91 6.22 -10.70
CA ASP A 117 -8.00 5.51 -11.39
C ASP A 117 -7.80 3.99 -11.47
N GLY A 118 -6.69 3.47 -10.94
CA GLY A 118 -6.34 2.06 -10.95
C GLY A 118 -5.55 1.60 -12.18
N GLU A 119 -5.29 2.49 -13.15
CA GLU A 119 -4.49 2.16 -14.32
C GLU A 119 -3.01 1.99 -13.95
N SER A 120 -2.37 0.95 -14.48
CA SER A 120 -0.94 0.71 -14.28
C SER A 120 -0.09 1.83 -14.91
N LEU A 121 0.89 2.32 -14.17
CA LEU A 121 1.90 3.26 -14.68
C LEU A 121 2.98 2.58 -15.54
N GLY A 122 2.98 1.24 -15.65
CA GLY A 122 4.00 0.49 -16.37
C GLY A 122 5.39 0.52 -15.70
N ILE A 123 5.49 1.06 -14.50
CA ILE A 123 6.71 1.11 -13.71
C ILE A 123 6.69 -0.05 -12.73
N ASN A 124 7.78 -0.80 -12.63
CA ASN A 124 7.94 -1.82 -11.61
C ASN A 124 9.38 -1.90 -11.12
N ILE A 125 9.55 -2.40 -9.89
CA ILE A 125 10.83 -2.77 -9.32
C ILE A 125 10.78 -4.27 -9.08
N LYS A 126 11.81 -5.01 -9.55
CA LYS A 126 11.98 -6.43 -9.26
C LYS A 126 13.07 -6.63 -8.23
N MET A 127 12.80 -7.41 -7.21
CA MET A 127 13.74 -7.79 -6.15
C MET A 127 13.83 -9.31 -6.06
N LEU A 128 15.01 -9.86 -6.22
CA LEU A 128 15.26 -11.28 -6.03
C LEU A 128 15.45 -11.57 -4.54
N LEU A 129 14.72 -12.53 -4.00
CA LEU A 129 14.81 -12.91 -2.58
C LEU A 129 16.21 -13.35 -2.18
N SER A 130 16.92 -14.04 -3.09
CA SER A 130 18.28 -14.56 -2.85
C SER A 130 19.37 -13.49 -2.84
N GLY A 131 19.17 -12.36 -3.52
CA GLY A 131 20.20 -11.31 -3.69
C GLY A 131 19.83 -9.97 -3.04
N ASP A 132 18.62 -9.51 -3.32
CA ASP A 132 18.19 -8.17 -2.90
C ASP A 132 17.55 -8.17 -1.52
N GLY A 133 16.93 -9.28 -1.12
CA GLY A 133 16.19 -9.44 0.12
C GLY A 133 14.67 -9.30 -0.09
N TYR A 134 13.96 -9.24 1.04
CA TYR A 134 12.50 -9.21 1.09
C TYR A 134 11.99 -7.84 1.54
N PRO A 135 11.15 -7.15 0.75
CA PRO A 135 10.54 -5.89 1.17
C PRO A 135 9.45 -6.15 2.22
N VAL A 136 9.69 -5.69 3.45
CA VAL A 136 8.76 -5.89 4.57
C VAL A 136 7.78 -4.73 4.76
N ASP A 137 8.13 -3.55 4.25
CA ASP A 137 7.27 -2.36 4.28
C ASP A 137 7.66 -1.35 3.21
N ILE A 138 6.69 -0.56 2.76
CA ILE A 138 6.87 0.50 1.78
C ILE A 138 6.12 1.77 2.19
N ALA A 139 6.64 2.92 1.78
CA ALA A 139 5.95 4.20 1.86
C ALA A 139 6.28 5.06 0.64
N LEU A 140 5.31 5.86 0.20
CA LEU A 140 5.46 6.80 -0.92
C LEU A 140 5.62 8.22 -0.44
N SER A 141 6.40 9.02 -1.18
CA SER A 141 6.42 10.47 -1.02
C SER A 141 5.06 11.09 -1.36
N PRO A 142 4.74 12.31 -0.87
CA PRO A 142 3.45 12.94 -1.13
C PRO A 142 3.09 13.06 -2.61
N ASP A 143 4.08 13.28 -3.49
CA ASP A 143 3.88 13.39 -4.94
C ASP A 143 3.90 12.02 -5.67
N GLY A 144 4.22 10.93 -4.97
CA GLY A 144 4.28 9.58 -5.51
C GLY A 144 5.51 9.28 -6.36
N LYS A 145 6.48 10.20 -6.43
CA LYS A 145 7.68 10.03 -7.26
C LYS A 145 8.81 9.27 -6.58
N GLN A 146 8.77 9.18 -5.27
CA GLN A 146 9.78 8.47 -4.47
C GLN A 146 9.12 7.38 -3.64
N ILE A 147 9.81 6.25 -3.50
CA ILE A 147 9.43 5.16 -2.61
C ILE A 147 10.59 4.86 -1.65
N VAL A 148 10.26 4.68 -0.40
CA VAL A 148 11.15 4.12 0.61
C VAL A 148 10.69 2.70 0.95
N MET A 149 11.65 1.78 1.07
CA MET A 149 11.41 0.39 1.42
C MET A 149 12.27 -0.04 2.59
N SER A 150 11.66 -0.73 3.54
CA SER A 150 12.38 -1.52 4.54
C SER A 150 12.59 -2.93 3.98
N ILE A 151 13.83 -3.39 3.92
CA ILE A 151 14.20 -4.65 3.28
C ILE A 151 14.91 -5.52 4.30
N MET A 152 14.48 -6.76 4.43
CA MET A 152 15.08 -7.79 5.24
C MET A 152 15.90 -8.73 4.37
N TYR A 153 17.15 -9.01 4.75
CA TYR A 153 18.06 -9.87 3.97
C TYR A 153 18.97 -10.69 4.88
N MET A 154 19.51 -11.78 4.32
CA MET A 154 20.48 -12.63 5.00
C MET A 154 21.91 -12.25 4.61
N LYS A 155 22.79 -12.11 5.59
CA LYS A 155 24.23 -11.92 5.38
C LYS A 155 25.02 -12.72 6.40
N ASN A 156 25.88 -13.61 5.93
CA ASN A 156 26.71 -14.47 6.79
C ASN A 156 25.91 -15.25 7.83
N GLY A 157 24.76 -15.81 7.43
CA GLY A 157 23.86 -16.56 8.32
C GLY A 157 23.05 -15.71 9.32
N ALA A 158 23.20 -14.39 9.30
CA ALA A 158 22.45 -13.47 10.15
C ALA A 158 21.40 -12.68 9.38
N LEU A 159 20.22 -12.51 9.98
CA LEU A 159 19.15 -11.67 9.45
C LEU A 159 19.49 -10.20 9.70
N LYS A 160 19.41 -9.38 8.65
CA LYS A 160 19.72 -7.95 8.66
C LYS A 160 18.64 -7.15 7.98
N ASN A 161 18.57 -5.85 8.31
CA ASN A 161 17.67 -4.89 7.69
C ASN A 161 18.46 -3.80 6.97
N LYS A 162 17.89 -3.29 5.88
CA LYS A 162 18.36 -2.09 5.18
C LYS A 162 17.16 -1.27 4.74
N VAL A 163 17.38 0.02 4.51
CA VAL A 163 16.40 0.93 3.93
C VAL A 163 16.88 1.32 2.53
N ALA A 164 15.99 1.24 1.57
CA ALA A 164 16.24 1.59 0.18
C ALA A 164 15.32 2.71 -0.27
N PHE A 165 15.85 3.65 -1.04
CA PHE A 165 15.11 4.75 -1.65
C PHE A 165 15.21 4.66 -3.16
N TYR A 166 14.08 4.80 -3.85
CA TYR A 166 14.00 4.89 -5.31
C TYR A 166 13.32 6.19 -5.70
N ASP A 167 13.81 6.83 -6.74
CA ASP A 167 13.23 8.05 -7.31
C ASP A 167 12.83 7.80 -8.76
N PHE A 168 11.58 8.11 -9.08
CA PHE A 168 10.98 8.01 -10.41
C PHE A 168 10.69 9.38 -11.03
N SER A 169 11.24 10.47 -10.47
CA SER A 169 10.99 11.84 -10.94
C SER A 169 11.47 12.09 -12.38
N GLU A 170 12.43 11.29 -12.85
CA GLU A 170 12.89 11.28 -14.24
C GLU A 170 12.45 10.00 -14.97
N ILE A 171 11.17 9.94 -15.33
CA ILE A 171 10.61 8.82 -16.11
C ILE A 171 11.30 8.78 -17.48
N GLY A 172 12.08 7.72 -17.72
CA GLY A 172 12.80 7.49 -18.97
C GLY A 172 14.33 7.40 -18.84
N LYS A 173 14.88 7.76 -17.67
CA LYS A 173 16.30 7.59 -17.37
C LYS A 173 16.46 6.67 -16.16
N ASN A 174 16.72 5.37 -16.42
CA ASN A 174 16.98 4.36 -15.38
C ASN A 174 15.90 4.21 -14.29
N VAL A 175 14.88 3.45 -14.58
CA VAL A 175 13.74 3.12 -13.69
C VAL A 175 14.16 2.36 -12.41
N ASN A 176 15.42 1.96 -12.28
CA ASN A 176 15.98 1.20 -11.15
C ASN A 176 17.08 1.94 -10.40
N CYS A 177 17.06 3.27 -10.40
CA CYS A 177 18.07 4.04 -9.68
C CYS A 177 17.83 3.98 -8.18
N LEU A 178 18.67 3.25 -7.47
CA LEU A 178 18.70 3.19 -6.03
C LEU A 178 19.45 4.42 -5.50
N LEU A 179 18.73 5.40 -4.93
CA LEU A 179 19.35 6.65 -4.42
C LEU A 179 20.19 6.43 -3.17
N TYR A 180 19.76 5.51 -2.30
CA TYR A 180 20.44 5.26 -1.03
C TYR A 180 20.10 3.89 -0.46
N THR A 181 21.13 3.15 0.01
CA THR A 181 20.96 1.98 0.87
C THR A 181 21.83 2.13 2.11
N SER A 182 21.25 1.99 3.30
CA SER A 182 22.03 1.86 4.52
C SER A 182 22.41 0.37 4.69
N PRO A 183 23.71 0.02 4.87
CA PRO A 183 24.82 0.92 5.17
C PRO A 183 25.69 1.39 3.99
N SER A 184 25.39 1.06 2.74
CA SER A 184 26.23 1.43 1.59
C SER A 184 25.43 2.11 0.48
N PRO A 185 25.81 3.30 0.02
CA PRO A 185 25.24 3.90 -1.17
C PRO A 185 25.66 3.11 -2.41
N ARG A 186 24.74 2.98 -3.38
CA ARG A 186 25.03 2.47 -4.73
C ARG A 186 24.89 3.62 -5.71
N ASP A 187 25.90 3.83 -6.52
CA ASP A 187 25.86 4.83 -7.57
C ASP A 187 24.94 4.36 -8.71
N CYS A 188 24.17 5.30 -9.23
CA CYS A 188 23.45 5.15 -10.46
C CYS A 188 24.45 5.33 -11.62
N SER A 189 24.82 4.27 -12.30
CA SER A 189 25.62 4.28 -13.51
C SER A 189 24.78 4.06 -14.76
#